data_c2cb3db86941e9ebff260e786a0d2177
#
_entry.id   c2cb3db86941e9ebff260e786a0d2177
#
_cell.length_a   1.000
_cell.length_b   1.000
_cell.length_c   1.000
_cell.angle_alpha   90.00
_cell.angle_beta   90.00
_cell.angle_gamma   90.00
#
_symmetry.space_group_name_H-M   'P 1'
#
loop_
_entity.id
_entity.type
_entity.pdbx_description
1 polymer ?
#
loop_
_entity_poly.entity_id
_entity_poly.type
_entity_poly.pdbx_seq_one_letter_code
_entity_poly.pdbx_strand_id
1 'polypeptide(L)'
;MTTTHTPLPPPPALVPMTQVFCQVGPLVTLGPGPHGERRYVPLGGGTVKGPELNGTLVEGGVDWQINRADGVLDIAAHYVIRADDGALIEVRSEGLRHGPAEVMARLARGEVVLPAEYYFRTVVRFTTGAPQWGHLNKLLAIAVGQREASLVKLDFYRLA
;
A
#
# COMPACT_ATOMS: atom_id res chain seq x y z
N MET A 1 -48.39 3.39 -1.16
CA MET A 1 -47.54 3.21 0.06
C MET A 1 -46.21 3.90 -0.19
N THR A 2 -45.93 4.98 0.49
CA THR A 2 -44.67 5.72 0.41
C THR A 2 -43.64 4.98 1.27
N THR A 3 -42.69 4.33 0.63
CA THR A 3 -41.59 3.67 1.36
C THR A 3 -40.67 4.77 1.89
N THR A 4 -40.73 5.00 3.18
CA THR A 4 -39.84 5.95 3.86
C THR A 4 -38.49 5.25 4.02
N HIS A 5 -37.54 5.53 3.13
CA HIS A 5 -36.16 5.03 3.26
C HIS A 5 -35.42 5.83 4.33
N THR A 6 -34.69 5.12 5.19
CA THR A 6 -33.74 5.78 6.10
C THR A 6 -32.67 6.47 5.26
N PRO A 7 -32.25 7.71 5.58
CA PRO A 7 -31.17 8.38 4.87
C PRO A 7 -29.89 7.54 4.89
N LEU A 8 -29.16 7.57 3.78
CA LEU A 8 -27.84 6.95 3.71
C LEU A 8 -26.88 7.64 4.68
N PRO A 9 -25.91 6.92 5.24
CA PRO A 9 -24.88 7.55 6.04
C PRO A 9 -24.07 8.55 5.23
N PRO A 10 -23.46 9.55 5.87
CA PRO A 10 -22.60 10.50 5.18
C PRO A 10 -21.40 9.79 4.56
N PRO A 11 -20.73 10.41 3.55
CA PRO A 11 -19.48 9.85 3.02
C PRO A 11 -18.44 9.67 4.12
N PRO A 12 -17.63 8.60 4.07
CA PRO A 12 -16.57 8.41 5.06
C PRO A 12 -15.50 9.49 4.93
N ALA A 13 -14.92 9.87 6.06
CA ALA A 13 -13.77 10.76 6.09
C ALA A 13 -12.47 9.97 5.91
N LEU A 14 -11.46 10.60 5.29
CA LEU A 14 -10.09 10.12 5.25
C LEU A 14 -9.29 10.87 6.32
N VAL A 15 -8.78 10.12 7.31
CA VAL A 15 -8.04 10.69 8.43
C VAL A 15 -6.58 10.28 8.34
N PRO A 16 -5.60 11.22 8.32
CA PRO A 16 -4.18 10.91 8.28
C PRO A 16 -3.78 9.98 9.43
N MET A 17 -3.09 8.91 9.11
CA MET A 17 -2.73 7.86 10.05
C MET A 17 -1.21 7.76 10.24
N THR A 18 -0.48 7.52 9.17
CA THR A 18 0.98 7.38 9.21
C THR A 18 1.58 7.48 7.82
N GLN A 19 2.88 7.73 7.77
CA GLN A 19 3.69 7.63 6.56
C GLN A 19 4.64 6.45 6.68
N VAL A 20 4.73 5.65 5.62
CA VAL A 20 5.61 4.49 5.53
C VAL A 20 6.66 4.74 4.46
N PHE A 21 7.93 4.60 4.83
CA PHE A 21 9.07 4.64 3.90
C PHE A 21 9.71 3.25 3.87
N CYS A 22 9.49 2.53 2.79
CA CYS A 22 9.90 1.14 2.64
C CYS A 22 11.07 0.99 1.67
N GLN A 23 12.18 0.44 2.13
CA GLN A 23 13.27 0.03 1.26
C GLN A 23 12.82 -1.18 0.43
N VAL A 24 13.13 -1.17 -0.86
CA VAL A 24 12.74 -2.25 -1.77
C VAL A 24 13.96 -2.81 -2.49
N GLY A 25 13.98 -4.12 -2.61
CA GLY A 25 15.00 -4.84 -3.35
C GLY A 25 14.72 -4.88 -4.86
N PRO A 26 15.57 -5.58 -5.61
CA PRO A 26 15.41 -5.71 -7.06
C PRO A 26 14.15 -6.51 -7.42
N LEU A 27 13.52 -6.10 -8.51
CA LEU A 27 12.38 -6.81 -9.10
C LEU A 27 12.79 -8.22 -9.52
N VAL A 28 11.99 -9.21 -9.16
CA VAL A 28 12.12 -10.60 -9.62
C VAL A 28 10.92 -10.95 -10.48
N THR A 29 11.15 -11.35 -11.72
CA THR A 29 10.09 -11.80 -12.61
C THR A 29 9.98 -13.32 -12.65
N LEU A 30 8.76 -13.84 -12.60
CA LEU A 30 8.45 -15.25 -12.83
C LEU A 30 8.08 -15.50 -14.31
N GLY A 31 8.01 -14.44 -15.11
CA GLY A 31 7.62 -14.48 -16.51
C GLY A 31 6.11 -14.40 -16.74
N PRO A 32 5.68 -14.61 -17.99
CA PRO A 32 4.27 -14.48 -18.35
C PRO A 32 3.42 -15.54 -17.66
N GLY A 33 2.32 -15.11 -17.08
CA GLY A 33 1.33 -15.95 -16.43
C GLY A 33 -0.06 -15.75 -17.06
N PRO A 34 -1.09 -16.40 -16.50
CA PRO A 34 -2.44 -16.37 -17.10
C PRO A 34 -3.10 -14.97 -17.06
N HIS A 35 -2.65 -14.09 -16.19
CA HIS A 35 -3.22 -12.74 -16.00
C HIS A 35 -2.25 -11.61 -16.35
N GLY A 36 -1.06 -11.91 -16.87
CA GLY A 36 0.00 -10.99 -17.18
C GLY A 36 1.35 -11.47 -16.64
N GLU A 37 2.37 -10.63 -16.73
CA GLU A 37 3.68 -10.94 -16.15
C GLU A 37 3.59 -11.01 -14.61
N ARG A 38 3.88 -12.19 -14.07
CA ARG A 38 3.95 -12.40 -12.63
C ARG A 38 5.33 -12.03 -12.11
N ARG A 39 5.37 -11.20 -11.07
CA ARG A 39 6.64 -10.73 -10.50
C ARG A 39 6.49 -10.38 -9.03
N TYR A 40 7.59 -10.17 -8.34
CA TYR A 40 7.55 -9.66 -6.98
C TYR A 40 8.74 -8.76 -6.68
N VAL A 41 8.56 -7.93 -5.66
CA VAL A 41 9.59 -7.04 -5.14
C VAL A 41 9.81 -7.40 -3.66
N PRO A 42 11.04 -7.78 -3.26
CA PRO A 42 11.35 -7.98 -1.86
C PRO A 42 11.25 -6.65 -1.11
N LEU A 43 10.63 -6.67 0.05
CA LEU A 43 10.53 -5.51 0.93
C LEU A 43 11.58 -5.62 2.04
N GLY A 44 12.40 -4.59 2.15
CA GLY A 44 13.37 -4.44 3.22
C GLY A 44 12.79 -3.75 4.43
N GLY A 45 13.66 -3.22 5.27
CA GLY A 45 13.28 -2.39 6.38
C GLY A 45 12.76 -1.02 5.96
N GLY A 46 12.42 -0.22 6.93
CA GLY A 46 11.94 1.13 6.69
C GLY A 46 11.42 1.79 7.95
N THR A 47 10.86 2.97 7.78
CA THR A 47 10.33 3.77 8.87
C THR A 47 8.82 3.97 8.74
N VAL A 48 8.16 4.06 9.87
CA VAL A 48 6.73 4.35 9.99
C VAL A 48 6.60 5.52 10.94
N LYS A 49 6.08 6.65 10.47
CA LYS A 49 5.96 7.86 11.27
C LYS A 49 4.70 8.64 10.93
N GLY A 50 3.91 8.93 11.95
CA GLY A 50 2.69 9.70 11.78
C GLY A 50 1.96 9.96 13.10
N PRO A 51 0.79 10.60 13.02
CA PRO A 51 0.02 10.97 14.21
C PRO A 51 -0.58 9.78 14.96
N GLU A 52 -0.84 8.65 14.28
CA GLU A 52 -1.56 7.51 14.89
C GLU A 52 -0.71 6.23 15.01
N LEU A 53 0.38 6.10 14.26
CA LEU A 53 1.21 4.90 14.27
C LEU A 53 2.66 5.27 13.97
N ASN A 54 3.58 4.81 14.81
CA ASN A 54 5.02 5.00 14.67
C ASN A 54 5.76 3.68 14.91
N GLY A 55 6.84 3.48 14.17
CA GLY A 55 7.63 2.27 14.29
C GLY A 55 8.58 2.07 13.12
N THR A 56 8.85 0.81 12.84
CA THR A 56 9.73 0.37 11.74
C THR A 56 9.07 -0.77 10.96
N LEU A 57 9.53 -0.97 9.73
CA LEU A 57 9.17 -2.15 8.95
C LEU A 57 10.10 -3.31 9.31
N VAL A 58 9.52 -4.48 9.50
CA VAL A 58 10.27 -5.72 9.64
C VAL A 58 10.65 -6.22 8.25
N GLU A 59 11.92 -6.54 8.03
CA GLU A 59 12.39 -7.11 6.77
C GLU A 59 11.74 -8.47 6.50
N GLY A 60 11.60 -8.82 5.22
CA GLY A 60 11.08 -10.12 4.80
C GLY A 60 9.66 -10.06 4.21
N GLY A 61 9.06 -8.87 4.13
CA GLY A 61 7.83 -8.67 3.37
C GLY A 61 8.04 -8.80 1.87
N VAL A 62 6.96 -8.95 1.14
CA VAL A 62 6.96 -9.11 -0.32
C VAL A 62 5.81 -8.31 -0.91
N ASP A 63 6.10 -7.62 -2.00
CA ASP A 63 5.08 -7.02 -2.87
C ASP A 63 4.91 -7.90 -4.10
N TRP A 64 3.84 -8.67 -4.13
CA TRP A 64 3.46 -9.47 -5.29
C TRP A 64 2.75 -8.60 -6.32
N GLN A 65 3.14 -8.75 -7.59
CA GLN A 65 2.62 -7.93 -8.67
C GLN A 65 2.22 -8.77 -9.88
N ILE A 66 1.22 -8.25 -10.59
CA ILE A 66 0.88 -8.69 -11.95
C ILE A 66 0.95 -7.46 -12.85
N ASN A 67 1.85 -7.50 -13.83
CA ASN A 67 1.91 -6.48 -14.87
C ASN A 67 0.95 -6.89 -16.00
N ARG A 68 -0.23 -6.29 -16.00
CA ARG A 68 -1.34 -6.65 -16.89
C ARG A 68 -1.10 -6.17 -18.31
N ALA A 69 -1.76 -6.81 -19.27
CA ALA A 69 -1.69 -6.45 -20.69
C ALA A 69 -2.23 -5.04 -20.99
N ASP A 70 -3.14 -4.52 -20.16
CA ASP A 70 -3.71 -3.18 -20.28
C ASP A 70 -2.81 -2.07 -19.68
N GLY A 71 -1.62 -2.43 -19.20
CA GLY A 71 -0.66 -1.49 -18.61
C GLY A 71 -0.88 -1.18 -17.14
N VAL A 72 -1.88 -1.76 -16.51
CA VAL A 72 -2.12 -1.62 -15.08
C VAL A 72 -1.27 -2.63 -14.31
N LEU A 73 -0.64 -2.18 -13.25
CA LEU A 73 0.07 -3.04 -12.31
C LEU A 73 -0.82 -3.34 -11.11
N ASP A 74 -1.22 -4.61 -10.96
CA ASP A 74 -1.84 -5.10 -9.73
C ASP A 74 -0.76 -5.28 -8.67
N ILE A 75 -1.02 -4.78 -7.46
CA ILE A 75 -0.10 -4.78 -6.33
C ILE A 75 -0.75 -5.50 -5.15
N ALA A 76 -0.01 -6.40 -4.53
CA ALA A 76 -0.43 -7.10 -3.31
C ALA A 76 0.75 -7.23 -2.35
N ALA A 77 0.99 -6.21 -1.56
CA ALA A 77 2.06 -6.17 -0.58
C ALA A 77 1.62 -6.79 0.75
N HIS A 78 2.51 -7.56 1.33
CA HIS A 78 2.29 -8.21 2.63
C HIS A 78 3.55 -8.08 3.48
N TYR A 79 3.46 -7.41 4.62
CA TYR A 79 4.59 -7.12 5.49
C TYR A 79 4.15 -6.88 6.93
N VAL A 80 5.10 -6.63 7.82
CA VAL A 80 4.88 -6.41 9.25
C VAL A 80 5.47 -5.08 9.67
N ILE A 81 4.71 -4.31 10.42
CA ILE A 81 5.18 -3.15 11.16
C ILE A 81 5.48 -3.57 12.60
N ARG A 82 6.63 -3.16 13.10
CA ARG A 82 6.93 -3.17 14.54
C ARG A 82 6.68 -1.77 15.07
N ALA A 83 5.62 -1.61 15.85
CA ALA A 83 5.32 -0.34 16.52
C ALA A 83 6.41 0.02 17.55
N ASP A 84 6.49 1.28 17.94
CA ASP A 84 7.51 1.75 18.90
C ASP A 84 7.39 1.07 20.28
N ASP A 85 6.20 0.58 20.64
CA ASP A 85 5.98 -0.20 21.87
C ASP A 85 6.36 -1.70 21.72
N GLY A 86 6.87 -2.12 20.56
CA GLY A 86 7.27 -3.47 20.26
C GLY A 86 6.17 -4.37 19.67
N ALA A 87 4.93 -3.90 19.60
CA ALA A 87 3.84 -4.66 19.01
C ALA A 87 4.08 -4.95 17.53
N LEU A 88 3.71 -6.13 17.06
CA LEU A 88 3.77 -6.52 15.67
C LEU A 88 2.39 -6.39 15.02
N ILE A 89 2.35 -5.74 13.88
CA ILE A 89 1.13 -5.46 13.13
C ILE A 89 1.33 -5.95 11.69
N GLU A 90 0.56 -6.96 11.30
CA GLU A 90 0.52 -7.42 9.92
C GLU A 90 -0.19 -6.38 9.06
N VAL A 91 0.37 -6.12 7.87
CA VAL A 91 -0.19 -5.20 6.87
C VAL A 91 -0.39 -5.95 5.56
N ARG A 92 -1.61 -5.87 5.03
CA ARG A 92 -1.94 -6.25 3.66
C ARG A 92 -2.40 -5.02 2.91
N SER A 93 -1.71 -4.71 1.82
CA SER A 93 -1.93 -3.51 1.02
C SER A 93 -2.10 -3.92 -0.44
N GLU A 94 -3.33 -3.86 -0.92
CA GLU A 94 -3.69 -4.32 -2.26
C GLU A 94 -4.25 -3.17 -3.07
N GLY A 95 -3.81 -3.05 -4.32
CA GLY A 95 -4.29 -1.97 -5.16
C GLY A 95 -3.66 -1.93 -6.54
N LEU A 96 -3.59 -0.72 -7.09
CA LEU A 96 -3.27 -0.50 -8.50
C LEU A 96 -2.24 0.62 -8.66
N ARG A 97 -1.35 0.44 -9.63
CA ARG A 97 -0.48 1.49 -10.13
C ARG A 97 -0.57 1.53 -11.65
N HIS A 98 -0.83 2.70 -12.22
CA HIS A 98 -0.89 2.91 -13.65
C HIS A 98 -0.73 4.39 -14.00
N GLY A 99 -0.47 4.64 -15.25
CA GLY A 99 -0.35 5.98 -15.81
C GLY A 99 -0.03 5.91 -17.30
N PRO A 100 0.26 7.05 -17.93
CA PRO A 100 0.72 7.06 -19.31
C PRO A 100 1.93 6.12 -19.49
N ALA A 101 1.99 5.42 -20.62
CA ALA A 101 3.04 4.43 -20.88
C ALA A 101 4.45 5.01 -20.71
N GLU A 102 4.67 6.24 -21.14
CA GLU A 102 5.96 6.95 -20.99
C GLU A 102 6.32 7.16 -19.51
N VAL A 103 5.35 7.56 -18.70
CA VAL A 103 5.55 7.76 -17.25
C VAL A 103 5.89 6.44 -16.57
N MET A 104 5.18 5.38 -16.89
CA MET A 104 5.44 4.05 -16.34
C MET A 104 6.82 3.51 -16.76
N ALA A 105 7.26 3.81 -17.98
CA ALA A 105 8.59 3.45 -18.45
C ALA A 105 9.70 4.21 -17.68
N ARG A 106 9.48 5.48 -17.38
CA ARG A 106 10.42 6.28 -16.55
C ARG A 106 10.51 5.72 -15.13
N LEU A 107 9.40 5.36 -14.52
CA LEU A 107 9.40 4.69 -13.22
C LEU A 107 10.18 3.37 -13.25
N ALA A 108 9.99 2.57 -14.29
CA ALA A 108 10.70 1.30 -14.46
C ALA A 108 12.21 1.47 -14.60
N ARG A 109 12.67 2.59 -15.15
CA ARG A 109 14.10 2.94 -15.22
C ARG A 109 14.66 3.56 -13.94
N GLY A 110 13.85 3.75 -12.92
CA GLY A 110 14.25 4.38 -11.66
C GLY A 110 14.39 5.91 -11.73
N GLU A 111 13.83 6.54 -12.77
CA GLU A 111 13.83 8.01 -12.88
C GLU A 111 12.87 8.63 -11.87
N VAL A 112 13.15 9.87 -11.51
CA VAL A 112 12.27 10.65 -10.65
C VAL A 112 11.00 11.03 -11.41
N VAL A 113 9.85 10.62 -10.90
CA VAL A 113 8.54 10.94 -11.47
C VAL A 113 7.66 11.52 -10.35
N LEU A 114 6.99 12.62 -10.64
CA LEU A 114 6.09 13.24 -9.67
C LEU A 114 4.87 12.35 -9.40
N PRO A 115 4.41 12.20 -8.16
CA PRO A 115 3.25 11.37 -7.82
C PRO A 115 1.97 11.76 -8.57
N ALA A 116 1.85 13.03 -8.97
CA ALA A 116 0.69 13.53 -9.72
C ALA A 116 0.64 13.00 -11.17
N GLU A 117 1.75 12.45 -11.70
CA GLU A 117 1.81 11.95 -13.07
C GLU A 117 1.25 10.53 -13.22
N TYR A 118 1.00 9.82 -12.13
CA TYR A 118 0.49 8.44 -12.17
C TYR A 118 -0.43 8.15 -10.99
N TYR A 119 -1.18 7.09 -11.12
CA TYR A 119 -2.08 6.60 -10.07
C TYR A 119 -1.38 5.49 -9.29
N PHE A 120 -1.30 5.61 -7.97
CA PHE A 120 -0.82 4.57 -7.08
C PHE A 120 -1.64 4.61 -5.78
N ARG A 121 -2.61 3.71 -5.67
CA ARG A 121 -3.55 3.63 -4.54
C ARG A 121 -3.73 2.19 -4.11
N THR A 122 -3.79 1.98 -2.80
CA THR A 122 -4.07 0.67 -2.22
C THR A 122 -5.10 0.76 -1.13
N VAL A 123 -5.82 -0.34 -0.91
CA VAL A 123 -6.63 -0.57 0.28
C VAL A 123 -5.79 -1.36 1.27
N VAL A 124 -5.78 -0.92 2.52
CA VAL A 124 -4.90 -1.46 3.56
C VAL A 124 -5.73 -2.08 4.68
N ARG A 125 -5.36 -3.30 5.05
CA ARG A 125 -5.92 -4.01 6.20
C ARG A 125 -4.81 -4.36 7.17
N PHE A 126 -5.15 -4.30 8.46
CA PHE A 126 -4.24 -4.62 9.55
C PHE A 126 -4.72 -5.82 10.34
N THR A 127 -3.78 -6.59 10.87
CA THR A 127 -4.07 -7.68 11.82
C THR A 127 -3.00 -7.66 12.91
N THR A 128 -3.44 -7.64 14.16
CA THR A 128 -2.52 -7.71 15.30
C THR A 128 -3.18 -8.43 16.48
N GLY A 129 -2.37 -9.15 17.24
CA GLY A 129 -2.77 -9.72 18.52
C GLY A 129 -2.50 -8.81 19.73
N ALA A 130 -1.88 -7.64 19.52
CA ALA A 130 -1.57 -6.70 20.59
C ALA A 130 -2.84 -5.95 21.02
N PRO A 131 -3.29 -6.07 22.29
CA PRO A 131 -4.56 -5.47 22.72
C PRO A 131 -4.62 -3.95 22.55
N GLN A 132 -3.50 -3.25 22.75
CA GLN A 132 -3.40 -1.80 22.61
C GLN A 132 -3.57 -1.31 21.16
N TRP A 133 -3.44 -2.21 20.19
CA TRP A 133 -3.62 -1.96 18.77
C TRP A 133 -4.83 -2.68 18.17
N GLY A 134 -5.66 -3.27 19.00
CA GLY A 134 -6.81 -4.09 18.59
C GLY A 134 -7.83 -3.35 17.73
N HIS A 135 -7.91 -2.02 17.80
CA HIS A 135 -8.77 -1.20 16.97
C HIS A 135 -8.39 -1.28 15.48
N LEU A 136 -7.11 -1.55 15.17
CA LEU A 136 -6.64 -1.70 13.79
C LEU A 136 -7.28 -2.90 13.08
N ASN A 137 -7.63 -3.95 13.81
CA ASN A 137 -8.30 -5.13 13.26
C ASN A 137 -9.73 -4.84 12.76
N LYS A 138 -10.28 -3.66 13.06
CA LYS A 138 -11.68 -3.30 12.85
C LYS A 138 -11.86 -2.09 11.95
N LEU A 139 -10.81 -1.65 11.26
CA LEU A 139 -10.85 -0.52 10.34
C LEU A 139 -10.22 -0.87 9.00
N LEU A 140 -10.53 -0.07 8.00
CA LEU A 140 -9.86 -0.07 6.71
C LEU A 140 -9.09 1.24 6.53
N ALA A 141 -8.00 1.17 5.79
CA ALA A 141 -7.25 2.35 5.38
C ALA A 141 -7.06 2.38 3.86
N ILE A 142 -6.76 3.56 3.36
CA ILE A 142 -6.32 3.80 1.98
C ILE A 142 -4.88 4.29 2.04
N ALA A 143 -4.04 3.81 1.14
CA ALA A 143 -2.71 4.36 0.96
C ALA A 143 -2.56 5.05 -0.40
N VAL A 144 -1.87 6.18 -0.36
CA VAL A 144 -1.42 6.91 -1.54
C VAL A 144 0.08 6.67 -1.67
N GLY A 145 0.50 6.10 -2.80
CA GLY A 145 1.88 5.66 -2.99
C GLY A 145 2.69 6.55 -3.91
N GLN A 146 4.00 6.54 -3.66
CA GLN A 146 5.02 7.09 -4.53
C GLN A 146 6.16 6.08 -4.65
N ARG A 147 6.57 5.77 -5.88
CA ARG A 147 7.67 4.86 -6.17
C ARG A 147 8.92 5.66 -6.55
N GLU A 148 10.02 5.38 -5.88
CA GLU A 148 11.37 5.78 -6.27
C GLU A 148 12.19 4.53 -6.64
N ALA A 149 13.44 4.70 -7.09
CA ALA A 149 14.26 3.57 -7.56
C ALA A 149 14.40 2.44 -6.52
N SER A 150 14.68 2.79 -5.27
CA SER A 150 14.90 1.83 -4.16
C SER A 150 14.00 2.07 -2.95
N LEU A 151 13.00 2.91 -3.08
CA LEU A 151 12.13 3.34 -1.98
C LEU A 151 10.69 3.43 -2.44
N VAL A 152 9.77 2.96 -1.61
CA VAL A 152 8.34 3.24 -1.73
C VAL A 152 7.93 4.10 -0.55
N LYS A 153 7.24 5.19 -0.83
CA LYS A 153 6.63 6.06 0.18
C LYS A 153 5.12 5.89 0.12
N LEU A 154 4.49 5.75 1.27
CA LEU A 154 3.05 5.56 1.39
C LEU A 154 2.50 6.48 2.46
N ASP A 155 1.45 7.23 2.12
CA ASP A 155 0.63 7.94 3.09
C ASP A 155 -0.62 7.11 3.38
N PHE A 156 -0.80 6.71 4.64
CA PHE A 156 -1.96 5.94 5.08
C PHE A 156 -3.01 6.86 5.68
N TYR A 157 -4.25 6.67 5.23
CA TYR A 157 -5.44 7.35 5.73
C TYR A 157 -6.46 6.30 6.16
N ARG A 158 -6.89 6.35 7.43
CA ARG A 158 -7.99 5.47 7.84
C ARG A 158 -9.33 6.00 7.36
N LEU A 159 -10.23 5.08 7.04
CA LEU A 159 -11.63 5.38 6.74
C LEU A 159 -12.39 5.52 8.06
N ALA A 160 -12.98 6.69 8.28
CA ALA A 160 -13.74 7.01 9.48
C ALA A 160 -15.23 7.25 9.16
#